data_a2101d31215939ef1d9b2a91a3598fa3
#
_entry.id   a2101d31215939ef1d9b2a91a3598fa3
#
_cell.length_a   1.000
_cell.length_b   1.000
_cell.length_c   1.000
_cell.angle_alpha   90.00
_cell.angle_beta   90.00
_cell.angle_gamma   90.00
#
_symmetry.space_group_name_H-M   'P 1'
#
loop_
_entity.id
_entity.type
_entity.pdbx_description
1 polymer ?
#
loop_
_entity_poly.entity_id
_entity_poly.type
_entity_poly.pdbx_seq_one_letter_code
_entity_poly.pdbx_strand_id
1 'polypeptide(L)'
;NFDWWIKRFKRQFELVDILRLDHFRALSGFWRIDGKSKNAKEGTWVESPGKELLHSLKDFLNVKILPIIAEDLGIINQEVTDLRRDFSLPGMKILQFAFDGNEDNPYLPKNIVENNCVVYTGTHDNSTTISWWNDLDENIKENINKNCNLSKDTSWALIQLGMRTKAKLF
;
A
#
# COMPACT_ATOMS: atom_id res chain seq x y z
N ASN A 1 -8.88 -10.08 23.66
CA ASN A 1 -7.48 -10.37 24.01
C ASN A 1 -6.64 -10.46 22.74
N PHE A 2 -5.60 -9.62 22.64
CA PHE A 2 -4.72 -9.53 21.48
C PHE A 2 -3.33 -10.15 21.71
N ASP A 3 -3.14 -10.96 22.73
CA ASP A 3 -1.82 -11.49 23.14
C ASP A 3 -1.07 -12.19 21.99
N TRP A 4 -1.80 -12.94 21.16
CA TRP A 4 -1.19 -13.61 20.02
C TRP A 4 -0.66 -12.62 18.99
N TRP A 5 -1.44 -11.57 18.67
CA TRP A 5 -1.04 -10.52 17.76
C TRP A 5 0.15 -9.71 18.30
N ILE A 6 0.09 -9.33 19.58
CA ILE A 6 1.18 -8.59 20.24
C ILE A 6 2.49 -9.38 20.20
N LYS A 7 2.46 -10.67 20.52
CA LYS A 7 3.66 -11.54 20.45
C LYS A 7 4.18 -11.64 19.01
N ARG A 8 3.30 -11.71 18.00
CA ARG A 8 3.67 -11.76 16.59
C ARG A 8 4.35 -10.46 16.15
N PHE A 9 3.76 -9.30 16.46
CA PHE A 9 4.36 -8.01 16.17
C PHE A 9 5.71 -7.82 16.88
N LYS A 10 5.77 -8.16 18.18
CA LYS A 10 7.03 -8.11 18.94
C LYS A 10 8.13 -8.88 18.21
N ARG A 11 7.83 -10.11 17.79
CA ARG A 11 8.82 -10.92 17.07
C ARG A 11 9.27 -10.30 15.77
N GLN A 12 8.37 -9.66 15.01
CA GLN A 12 8.76 -8.95 13.80
C GLN A 12 9.68 -7.76 14.10
N PHE A 13 9.36 -6.96 15.10
CA PHE A 13 10.19 -5.81 15.49
C PHE A 13 11.54 -6.17 16.14
N GLU A 14 11.76 -7.42 16.50
CA GLU A 14 13.10 -7.92 16.81
C GLU A 14 13.96 -8.12 15.56
N LEU A 15 13.35 -8.17 14.37
CA LEU A 15 14.02 -8.48 13.10
C LEU A 15 14.14 -7.26 12.18
N VAL A 16 13.21 -6.29 12.28
CA VAL A 16 13.13 -5.12 11.42
C VAL A 16 12.76 -3.87 12.20
N ASP A 17 13.21 -2.71 11.73
CA ASP A 17 12.91 -1.41 12.34
C ASP A 17 11.53 -0.89 11.91
N ILE A 18 11.09 -1.19 10.69
CA ILE A 18 9.79 -0.81 10.14
C ILE A 18 9.15 -2.06 9.51
N LEU A 19 7.89 -2.29 9.84
CA LEU A 19 7.11 -3.43 9.34
C LEU A 19 6.09 -2.99 8.29
N ARG A 20 6.09 -3.60 7.11
CA ARG A 20 4.96 -3.50 6.18
C ARG A 20 3.87 -4.48 6.62
N LEU A 21 2.72 -3.93 6.97
CA LEU A 21 1.53 -4.72 7.31
C LEU A 21 0.69 -4.93 6.05
N ASP A 22 0.74 -6.16 5.56
CA ASP A 22 0.05 -6.59 4.37
C ASP A 22 -1.47 -6.64 4.59
N HIS A 23 -2.23 -6.35 3.53
CA HIS A 23 -3.69 -6.36 3.55
C HIS A 23 -4.28 -5.56 4.73
N PHE A 24 -3.81 -4.32 4.92
CA PHE A 24 -4.20 -3.46 6.05
C PHE A 24 -5.73 -3.30 6.17
N ARG A 25 -6.45 -3.35 5.06
CA ARG A 25 -7.91 -3.34 5.00
C ARG A 25 -8.55 -4.37 5.94
N ALA A 26 -7.93 -5.55 6.13
CA ALA A 26 -8.46 -6.60 7.00
C ALA A 26 -8.56 -6.17 8.47
N LEU A 27 -7.87 -5.11 8.88
CA LEU A 27 -8.01 -4.52 10.21
C LEU A 27 -9.32 -3.72 10.38
N SER A 28 -9.93 -3.23 9.30
CA SER A 28 -11.27 -2.63 9.33
C SER A 28 -12.35 -3.70 9.19
N GLY A 29 -12.19 -4.64 8.26
CA GLY A 29 -13.16 -5.70 8.06
C GLY A 29 -12.70 -6.77 7.08
N PHE A 30 -13.30 -7.94 7.18
CA PHE A 30 -12.98 -9.07 6.30
C PHE A 30 -14.25 -9.74 5.75
N TRP A 31 -14.11 -10.35 4.59
CA TRP A 31 -15.15 -11.13 3.97
C TRP A 31 -15.16 -12.53 4.55
N ARG A 32 -16.23 -12.85 5.32
CA ARG A 32 -16.41 -14.18 5.93
C ARG A 32 -17.23 -15.07 5.01
N ILE A 33 -16.67 -16.21 4.69
CA ILE A 33 -17.29 -17.24 3.87
C ILE A 33 -17.58 -18.45 4.77
N ASP A 34 -18.77 -19.05 4.68
CA ASP A 34 -19.05 -20.31 5.36
C ASP A 34 -18.15 -21.42 4.80
N GLY A 35 -17.57 -22.25 5.68
CA GLY A 35 -16.66 -23.33 5.28
C GLY A 35 -17.29 -24.41 4.38
N LYS A 36 -18.62 -24.43 4.27
CA LYS A 36 -19.39 -25.34 3.38
C LYS A 36 -19.75 -24.69 2.04
N SER A 37 -19.47 -23.39 1.85
CA SER A 37 -19.73 -22.68 0.59
C SER A 37 -18.88 -23.26 -0.54
N LYS A 38 -19.50 -23.43 -1.71
CA LYS A 38 -18.82 -23.94 -2.91
C LYS A 38 -17.95 -22.89 -3.61
N ASN A 39 -18.11 -21.61 -3.28
CA ASN A 39 -17.40 -20.49 -3.87
C ASN A 39 -17.31 -19.32 -2.88
N ALA A 40 -16.50 -18.32 -3.21
CA ALA A 40 -16.26 -17.13 -2.39
C ALA A 40 -17.28 -16.00 -2.60
N LYS A 41 -18.29 -16.17 -3.45
CA LYS A 41 -19.27 -15.11 -3.76
C LYS A 41 -20.31 -14.95 -2.65
N GLU A 42 -20.61 -16.04 -1.93
CA GLU A 42 -21.57 -16.05 -0.84
C GLU A 42 -20.85 -15.88 0.49
N GLY A 43 -20.97 -14.71 1.07
CA GLY A 43 -20.33 -14.39 2.34
C GLY A 43 -20.95 -13.15 2.98
N THR A 44 -20.35 -12.69 4.06
CA THR A 44 -20.75 -11.46 4.78
C THR A 44 -19.52 -10.69 5.21
N TRP A 45 -19.59 -9.37 5.11
CA TRP A 45 -18.58 -8.51 5.72
C TRP A 45 -18.70 -8.56 7.25
N VAL A 46 -17.58 -8.73 7.91
CA VAL A 46 -17.45 -8.74 9.37
C VAL A 46 -16.43 -7.69 9.76
N GLU A 47 -16.82 -6.79 10.67
CA GLU A 47 -15.91 -5.80 11.23
C GLU A 47 -14.78 -6.48 12.02
N SER A 48 -13.59 -5.91 11.92
CA SER A 48 -12.41 -6.35 12.66
C SER A 48 -12.09 -5.35 13.77
N PRO A 49 -11.65 -5.80 14.93
CA PRO A 49 -11.24 -4.91 16.04
C PRO A 49 -9.83 -4.35 15.81
N GLY A 50 -9.59 -3.78 14.61
CA GLY A 50 -8.25 -3.31 14.22
C GLY A 50 -7.82 -2.08 14.98
N LYS A 51 -8.75 -1.17 15.30
CA LYS A 51 -8.46 0.03 16.08
C LYS A 51 -7.98 -0.33 17.48
N GLU A 52 -8.67 -1.25 18.13
CA GLU A 52 -8.32 -1.76 19.46
C GLU A 52 -7.00 -2.53 19.44
N LEU A 53 -6.75 -3.32 18.38
CA LEU A 53 -5.48 -4.01 18.20
C LEU A 53 -4.32 -3.02 18.08
N LEU A 54 -4.45 -2.01 17.22
CA LEU A 54 -3.40 -1.00 17.01
C LEU A 54 -3.17 -0.16 18.27
N HIS A 55 -4.20 0.18 19.04
CA HIS A 55 -4.04 0.82 20.35
C HIS A 55 -3.27 -0.08 21.32
N SER A 56 -3.68 -1.35 21.45
CA SER A 56 -3.00 -2.30 22.34
C SER A 56 -1.53 -2.51 21.94
N LEU A 57 -1.24 -2.52 20.65
CA LEU A 57 0.14 -2.62 20.16
C LEU A 57 0.95 -1.36 20.47
N LYS A 58 0.36 -0.18 20.28
CA LYS A 58 1.00 1.10 20.58
C LYS A 58 1.35 1.23 22.06
N ASP A 59 0.44 0.81 22.93
CA ASP A 59 0.64 0.80 24.38
C ASP A 59 1.72 -0.20 24.77
N PHE A 60 1.68 -1.42 24.21
CA PHE A 60 2.68 -2.45 24.49
C PHE A 60 4.10 -2.04 24.09
N LEU A 61 4.24 -1.40 22.92
CA LEU A 61 5.54 -0.92 22.43
C LEU A 61 5.97 0.39 23.10
N ASN A 62 5.09 1.05 23.82
CA ASN A 62 5.30 2.36 24.44
C ASN A 62 5.84 3.41 23.43
N VAL A 63 5.21 3.49 22.27
CA VAL A 63 5.60 4.40 21.19
C VAL A 63 4.50 5.42 20.88
N LYS A 64 4.89 6.60 20.41
CA LYS A 64 3.93 7.62 19.94
C LYS A 64 3.36 7.28 18.57
N ILE A 65 4.18 6.71 17.69
CA ILE A 65 3.84 6.33 16.32
C ILE A 65 4.30 4.90 16.12
N LEU A 66 3.43 4.05 15.58
CA LEU A 66 3.77 2.67 15.26
C LEU A 66 4.72 2.64 14.05
N PRO A 67 5.81 1.89 14.09
CA PRO A 67 6.73 1.74 12.95
C PRO A 67 6.16 0.75 11.91
N ILE A 68 4.99 1.10 11.37
CA ILE A 68 4.23 0.26 10.44
C ILE A 68 3.91 1.06 9.18
N ILE A 69 4.17 0.47 8.02
CA ILE A 69 3.65 0.89 6.72
C ILE A 69 2.38 0.08 6.45
N ALA A 70 1.27 0.75 6.19
CA ALA A 70 0.01 0.09 5.87
C ALA A 70 -0.06 -0.19 4.37
N GLU A 71 -0.25 -1.45 3.99
CA GLU A 71 -0.59 -1.78 2.60
C GLU A 71 -2.07 -1.46 2.39
N ASP A 72 -2.33 -0.32 1.75
CA ASP A 72 -3.65 0.24 1.45
C ASP A 72 -3.90 0.32 -0.06
N LEU A 73 -3.56 -0.76 -0.77
CA LEU A 73 -3.76 -0.88 -2.21
C LEU A 73 -5.14 -1.47 -2.55
N GLY A 74 -5.59 -1.25 -3.77
CA GLY A 74 -6.86 -1.77 -4.28
C GLY A 74 -8.07 -0.91 -3.90
N ILE A 75 -9.21 -1.56 -3.63
CA ILE A 75 -10.46 -0.87 -3.29
C ILE A 75 -10.46 -0.54 -1.81
N ILE A 76 -10.13 0.69 -1.48
CA ILE A 76 -10.04 1.20 -0.10
C ILE A 76 -11.24 2.11 0.18
N ASN A 77 -12.00 1.77 1.24
CA ASN A 77 -13.11 2.61 1.71
C ASN A 77 -12.62 3.66 2.73
N GLN A 78 -13.53 4.56 3.10
CA GLN A 78 -13.23 5.65 4.03
C GLN A 78 -12.78 5.14 5.40
N GLU A 79 -13.38 4.06 5.90
CA GLU A 79 -13.07 3.48 7.22
C GLU A 79 -11.61 3.01 7.32
N VAL A 80 -11.09 2.36 6.25
CA VAL A 80 -9.68 1.95 6.18
C VAL A 80 -8.76 3.15 6.14
N THR A 81 -9.15 4.18 5.37
CA THR A 81 -8.39 5.44 5.27
C THR A 81 -8.33 6.14 6.63
N ASP A 82 -9.45 6.22 7.33
CA ASP A 82 -9.54 6.85 8.65
C ASP A 82 -8.74 6.07 9.68
N LEU A 83 -8.85 4.73 9.70
CA LEU A 83 -8.05 3.89 10.58
C LEU A 83 -6.54 4.12 10.37
N ARG A 84 -6.08 4.16 9.12
CA ARG A 84 -4.67 4.43 8.79
C ARG A 84 -4.24 5.81 9.29
N ARG A 85 -5.07 6.83 9.07
CA ARG A 85 -4.80 8.23 9.47
C ARG A 85 -4.83 8.43 10.97
N ASP A 86 -5.76 7.81 11.69
CA ASP A 86 -5.86 7.87 13.15
C ASP A 86 -4.56 7.45 13.83
N PHE A 87 -3.86 6.47 13.24
CA PHE A 87 -2.57 6.00 13.72
C PHE A 87 -1.36 6.64 13.02
N SER A 88 -1.59 7.61 12.13
CA SER A 88 -0.55 8.28 11.35
C SER A 88 0.36 7.32 10.57
N LEU A 89 -0.19 6.19 10.11
CA LEU A 89 0.57 5.20 9.36
C LEU A 89 0.76 5.66 7.91
N PRO A 90 1.99 5.56 7.35
CA PRO A 90 2.20 5.77 5.92
C PRO A 90 1.48 4.68 5.12
N GLY A 91 0.79 5.10 4.06
CA GLY A 91 0.22 4.22 3.04
C GLY A 91 1.22 3.93 1.92
N MET A 92 0.77 3.24 0.89
CA MET A 92 1.60 2.84 -0.25
C MET A 92 1.12 3.44 -1.57
N LYS A 93 2.05 3.78 -2.46
CA LYS A 93 1.81 4.19 -3.84
C LYS A 93 2.68 3.39 -4.78
N ILE A 94 2.08 2.80 -5.81
CA ILE A 94 2.76 1.95 -6.79
C ILE A 94 2.76 2.65 -8.14
N LEU A 95 3.93 3.00 -8.67
CA LEU A 95 4.04 3.76 -9.91
C LEU A 95 3.56 2.98 -11.13
N GLN A 96 3.68 1.65 -11.14
CA GLN A 96 3.15 0.84 -12.24
C GLN A 96 1.62 0.94 -12.39
N PHE A 97 0.89 1.37 -11.35
CA PHE A 97 -0.56 1.59 -11.39
C PHE A 97 -0.94 3.00 -11.87
N ALA A 98 0.04 3.87 -12.07
CA ALA A 98 -0.19 5.29 -12.35
C ALA A 98 -0.68 5.57 -13.79
N PHE A 99 -0.37 4.69 -14.74
CA PHE A 99 -0.38 5.01 -16.16
C PHE A 99 -1.52 4.32 -16.92
N ASP A 100 -2.73 4.42 -16.38
CA ASP A 100 -3.96 3.89 -16.98
C ASP A 100 -4.69 4.87 -17.91
N GLY A 101 -4.11 6.07 -18.12
CA GLY A 101 -4.71 7.14 -18.95
C GLY A 101 -5.65 8.07 -18.17
N ASN A 102 -5.94 7.79 -16.91
CA ASN A 102 -6.75 8.65 -16.06
C ASN A 102 -5.88 9.75 -15.41
N GLU A 103 -6.15 11.01 -15.74
CA GLU A 103 -5.44 12.18 -15.20
C GLU A 103 -5.61 12.35 -13.68
N ASP A 104 -6.68 11.82 -13.11
CA ASP A 104 -6.98 11.85 -11.66
C ASP A 104 -6.49 10.62 -10.92
N ASN A 105 -5.77 9.72 -11.59
CA ASN A 105 -5.23 8.51 -10.96
C ASN A 105 -4.37 8.86 -9.73
N PRO A 106 -4.69 8.34 -8.52
CA PRO A 106 -4.03 8.71 -7.27
C PRO A 106 -2.58 8.21 -7.16
N TYR A 107 -2.13 7.37 -8.09
CA TYR A 107 -0.76 6.89 -8.18
C TYR A 107 0.12 7.75 -9.09
N LEU A 108 -0.47 8.66 -9.91
CA LEU A 108 0.31 9.60 -10.70
C LEU A 108 1.18 10.48 -9.78
N PRO A 109 2.48 10.66 -10.08
CA PRO A 109 3.38 11.45 -9.25
C PRO A 109 2.86 12.85 -8.91
N LYS A 110 2.18 13.52 -9.86
CA LYS A 110 1.55 14.84 -9.67
C LYS A 110 0.39 14.81 -8.66
N ASN A 111 -0.29 13.68 -8.51
CA ASN A 111 -1.45 13.50 -7.65
C ASN A 111 -1.08 12.93 -6.25
N ILE A 112 0.18 12.58 -6.03
CA ILE A 112 0.67 12.16 -4.71
C ILE A 112 0.87 13.41 -3.85
N VAL A 113 -0.22 13.87 -3.23
CA VAL A 113 -0.24 15.08 -2.39
C VAL A 113 0.04 14.78 -0.91
N GLU A 114 -0.32 13.59 -0.46
CA GLU A 114 -0.04 13.11 0.89
C GLU A 114 1.43 12.69 1.00
N ASN A 115 2.19 13.37 1.89
CA ASN A 115 3.60 13.04 2.07
C ASN A 115 3.82 11.82 2.98
N ASN A 116 2.83 11.46 3.82
CA ASN A 116 2.90 10.30 4.70
C ASN A 116 2.58 9.00 3.94
N CYS A 117 3.39 8.69 2.96
CA CYS A 117 3.29 7.47 2.17
C CYS A 117 4.68 7.01 1.72
N VAL A 118 4.74 5.78 1.26
CA VAL A 118 5.90 5.16 0.61
C VAL A 118 5.56 4.97 -0.86
N VAL A 119 6.43 5.43 -1.74
CA VAL A 119 6.31 5.19 -3.18
C VAL A 119 7.20 4.03 -3.57
N TYR A 120 6.69 3.15 -4.40
CA TYR A 120 7.40 2.01 -4.99
C TYR A 120 7.29 2.07 -6.51
N THR A 121 8.27 1.55 -7.23
CA THR A 121 8.13 1.30 -8.67
C THR A 121 7.12 0.19 -8.93
N GLY A 122 7.20 -0.89 -8.19
CA GLY A 122 6.32 -2.06 -8.14
C GLY A 122 6.61 -2.85 -6.88
N THR A 123 5.81 -3.87 -6.58
CA THR A 123 6.00 -4.79 -5.45
C THR A 123 6.28 -6.20 -5.95
N HIS A 124 6.41 -7.17 -5.03
CA HIS A 124 6.55 -8.60 -5.35
C HIS A 124 5.31 -9.19 -6.07
N ASP A 125 4.16 -8.50 -6.02
CA ASP A 125 2.93 -8.88 -6.73
C ASP A 125 2.85 -8.32 -8.15
N ASN A 126 3.85 -7.51 -8.56
CA ASN A 126 3.92 -6.89 -9.88
C ASN A 126 5.01 -7.55 -10.73
N SER A 127 4.90 -7.42 -12.04
CA SER A 127 6.00 -7.71 -12.95
C SER A 127 7.20 -6.79 -12.66
N THR A 128 8.41 -7.23 -13.04
CA THR A 128 9.57 -6.34 -13.00
C THR A 128 9.29 -5.10 -13.86
N THR A 129 9.92 -3.97 -13.56
CA THR A 129 9.72 -2.72 -14.31
C THR A 129 9.95 -2.90 -15.82
N ILE A 130 10.96 -3.68 -16.20
CA ILE A 130 11.25 -3.96 -17.62
C ILE A 130 10.15 -4.80 -18.25
N SER A 131 9.69 -5.88 -17.59
CA SER A 131 8.60 -6.70 -18.10
C SER A 131 7.32 -5.88 -18.25
N TRP A 132 6.94 -5.16 -17.19
CA TRP A 132 5.78 -4.26 -17.21
C TRP A 132 5.84 -3.27 -18.37
N TRP A 133 7.00 -2.62 -18.59
CA TRP A 133 7.18 -1.67 -19.69
C TRP A 133 7.01 -2.33 -21.05
N ASN A 134 7.58 -3.52 -21.24
CA ASN A 134 7.48 -4.24 -22.52
C ASN A 134 6.06 -4.67 -22.85
N ASP A 135 5.26 -4.98 -21.82
CA ASP A 135 3.87 -5.42 -21.95
C ASP A 135 2.87 -4.27 -22.17
N LEU A 136 3.30 -2.99 -22.03
CA LEU A 136 2.46 -1.84 -22.28
C LEU A 136 2.23 -1.61 -23.79
N ASP A 137 1.02 -1.13 -24.13
CA ASP A 137 0.72 -0.63 -25.47
C ASP A 137 1.59 0.58 -25.84
N GLU A 138 1.97 0.70 -27.11
CA GLU A 138 2.83 1.79 -27.59
C GLU A 138 2.22 3.18 -27.32
N ASN A 139 0.90 3.34 -27.44
CA ASN A 139 0.22 4.59 -27.10
C ASN A 139 0.41 5.01 -25.64
N ILE A 140 0.40 4.02 -24.73
CA ILE A 140 0.65 4.25 -23.30
C ILE A 140 2.10 4.64 -23.08
N LYS A 141 3.06 3.93 -23.70
CA LYS A 141 4.49 4.27 -23.64
C LYS A 141 4.77 5.68 -24.15
N GLU A 142 4.15 6.07 -25.26
CA GLU A 142 4.29 7.43 -25.79
C GLU A 142 3.75 8.49 -24.81
N ASN A 143 2.58 8.24 -24.20
CA ASN A 143 1.99 9.14 -23.22
C ASN A 143 2.89 9.27 -21.97
N ILE A 144 3.42 8.18 -21.46
CA ILE A 144 4.36 8.18 -20.33
C ILE A 144 5.61 8.99 -20.70
N ASN A 145 6.20 8.75 -21.87
CA ASN A 145 7.38 9.45 -22.31
C ASN A 145 7.16 10.97 -22.46
N LYS A 146 6.00 11.39 -22.98
CA LYS A 146 5.64 12.81 -23.12
C LYS A 146 5.50 13.50 -21.76
N ASN A 147 4.90 12.83 -20.79
CA ASN A 147 4.55 13.43 -19.50
C ASN A 147 5.65 13.29 -18.43
N CYS A 148 6.44 12.22 -18.49
CA CYS A 148 7.41 11.90 -17.44
C CYS A 148 8.86 12.01 -17.91
N ASN A 149 9.09 12.28 -19.22
CA ASN A 149 10.42 12.38 -19.81
C ASN A 149 11.34 11.22 -19.36
N LEU A 150 10.83 9.98 -19.51
CA LEU A 150 11.58 8.81 -19.10
C LEU A 150 12.85 8.71 -19.95
N SER A 151 13.97 8.49 -19.30
CA SER A 151 15.26 8.27 -19.94
C SER A 151 15.24 6.93 -20.74
N LYS A 152 16.30 6.69 -21.49
CA LYS A 152 16.48 5.42 -22.25
C LYS A 152 16.44 4.18 -21.35
N ASP A 153 16.73 4.34 -20.05
CA ASP A 153 16.62 3.27 -19.05
C ASP A 153 15.33 3.47 -18.24
N THR A 154 14.31 2.72 -18.59
CA THR A 154 12.97 2.80 -17.96
C THR A 154 13.02 2.52 -16.46
N SER A 155 13.87 1.57 -16.02
CA SER A 155 13.97 1.22 -14.60
C SER A 155 14.48 2.39 -13.77
N TRP A 156 15.59 3.00 -14.19
CA TRP A 156 16.13 4.18 -13.53
C TRP A 156 15.22 5.41 -13.64
N ALA A 157 14.54 5.57 -14.75
CA ALA A 157 13.60 6.66 -14.95
C ALA A 157 12.41 6.56 -13.98
N LEU A 158 11.88 5.36 -13.79
CA LEU A 158 10.78 5.14 -12.84
C LEU A 158 11.24 5.36 -11.38
N ILE A 159 12.44 4.92 -11.03
CA ILE A 159 13.07 5.22 -9.73
C ILE A 159 13.19 6.74 -9.52
N GLN A 160 13.78 7.45 -10.48
CA GLN A 160 13.93 8.92 -10.39
C GLN A 160 12.58 9.63 -10.29
N LEU A 161 11.57 9.13 -10.99
CA LEU A 161 10.21 9.67 -10.92
C LEU A 161 9.63 9.53 -9.52
N GLY A 162 9.78 8.35 -8.91
CA GLY A 162 9.36 8.09 -7.53
C GLY A 162 10.06 8.99 -6.52
N MET A 163 11.38 9.14 -6.64
CA MET A 163 12.19 9.98 -5.76
C MET A 163 11.87 11.48 -5.85
N ARG A 164 11.22 11.93 -6.94
CA ARG A 164 10.80 13.34 -7.12
C ARG A 164 9.40 13.61 -6.55
N THR A 165 8.68 12.61 -6.07
CA THR A 165 7.37 12.80 -5.43
C THR A 165 7.50 13.50 -4.07
N LYS A 166 6.36 13.88 -3.48
CA LYS A 166 6.32 14.45 -2.13
C LYS A 166 6.37 13.40 -1.03
N ALA A 167 6.40 12.12 -1.36
CA ALA A 167 6.43 11.02 -0.40
C ALA A 167 7.69 11.11 0.50
N LYS A 168 7.55 10.72 1.76
CA LYS A 168 8.67 10.68 2.71
C LYS A 168 9.65 9.54 2.43
N LEU A 169 9.15 8.46 1.84
CA LEU A 169 9.92 7.25 1.58
C LEU A 169 9.71 6.78 0.13
N PHE A 170 10.78 6.23 -0.42
CA PHE A 170 10.79 5.60 -1.72
C PHE A 170 11.53 4.26 -1.63
#